data_aaddb861558cfdda6a105ef5bddb3720
#
_entry.id   aaddb861558cfdda6a105ef5bddb3720
#
_cell.length_a   1.000
_cell.length_b   1.000
_cell.length_c   1.000
_cell.angle_alpha   90.00
_cell.angle_beta   90.00
_cell.angle_gamma   90.00
#
_symmetry.space_group_name_H-M   'P 1'
#
loop_
_entity.id
_entity.type
_entity.pdbx_description
1 polymer ?
#
loop_
_entity_poly.entity_id
_entity_poly.type
_entity_poly.pdbx_seq_one_letter_code
_entity_poly.pdbx_strand_id
1 'polypeptide(L)'
;MEKTQYPVILFSHQGLSIYQTHQETYGLDNYQEIQNLLQEHNRLHPERKVIASFNGHTHAENIGGIWYISITSMAYHWLGEDYEYIRYSPEVDKNFRWIKYTAPFKEPLFTTVEISSNGTIKIAGKKTEWVGPSPFELGFPENLKPYVHPWITKRKLRF
;
A
#
# COMPACT_ATOMS: atom_id res chain seq x y z
N MET A 1 12.01 6.47 -19.60
CA MET A 1 10.82 7.32 -19.90
C MET A 1 10.93 8.07 -21.21
N GLU A 2 12.07 8.18 -21.82
CA GLU A 2 12.30 8.98 -23.06
C GLU A 2 11.60 8.46 -24.32
N LYS A 3 11.14 7.20 -24.34
CA LYS A 3 10.56 6.57 -25.53
C LYS A 3 9.03 6.55 -25.58
N THR A 4 8.34 7.10 -24.59
CA THR A 4 6.87 7.11 -24.55
C THR A 4 6.31 8.52 -24.74
N GLN A 5 5.16 8.60 -25.39
CA GLN A 5 4.33 9.82 -25.50
C GLN A 5 3.06 9.72 -24.62
N TYR A 6 3.00 8.71 -23.75
CA TYR A 6 1.85 8.46 -22.88
C TYR A 6 2.20 8.75 -21.43
N PRO A 7 1.20 9.05 -20.59
CA PRO A 7 1.39 9.13 -19.15
C PRO A 7 2.03 7.87 -18.59
N VAL A 8 2.90 8.05 -17.60
CA VAL A 8 3.70 6.97 -17.00
C VAL A 8 3.13 6.61 -15.63
N ILE A 9 3.07 5.34 -15.34
CA ILE A 9 2.75 4.78 -14.03
C ILE A 9 3.95 4.00 -13.55
N LEU A 10 4.33 4.22 -12.31
CA LEU A 10 5.43 3.52 -11.66
C LEU A 10 4.87 2.41 -10.76
N PHE A 11 5.59 1.31 -10.69
CA PHE A 11 5.37 0.25 -9.71
C PHE A 11 6.68 -0.02 -9.00
N SER A 12 6.64 -0.04 -7.67
CA SER A 12 7.80 -0.33 -6.83
C SER A 12 7.39 -1.21 -5.67
N HIS A 13 8.34 -1.97 -5.11
CA HIS A 13 8.09 -2.71 -3.86
C HIS A 13 8.02 -1.73 -2.69
N GLN A 14 9.02 -0.88 -2.56
CA GLN A 14 9.06 0.16 -1.54
C GLN A 14 8.29 1.41 -1.95
N GLY A 15 7.67 2.09 -0.99
CA GLY A 15 7.00 3.36 -1.20
C GLY A 15 7.96 4.47 -1.61
N LEU A 16 7.57 5.27 -2.59
CA LEU A 16 8.25 6.50 -2.97
C LEU A 16 7.75 7.71 -2.16
N SER A 17 7.10 7.46 -1.04
CA SER A 17 6.71 8.42 -0.02
C SER A 17 6.98 7.83 1.35
N ILE A 18 7.16 8.67 2.35
CA ILE A 18 7.36 8.22 3.72
C ILE A 18 6.01 8.03 4.42
N TYR A 19 5.96 6.93 5.14
CA TYR A 19 5.00 6.69 6.18
C TYR A 19 5.73 6.44 7.50
N GLN A 20 5.41 7.23 8.54
CA GLN A 20 5.98 7.06 9.87
C GLN A 20 4.96 6.43 10.82
N THR A 21 5.36 5.36 11.49
CA THR A 21 4.74 4.88 12.73
C THR A 21 5.57 5.34 13.93
N HIS A 22 5.11 5.05 15.14
CA HIS A 22 5.89 5.33 16.35
C HIS A 22 7.22 4.55 16.43
N GLN A 23 7.36 3.49 15.67
CA GLN A 23 8.49 2.57 15.79
C GLN A 23 9.35 2.48 14.53
N GLU A 24 8.77 2.73 13.34
CA GLU A 24 9.46 2.52 12.08
C GLU A 24 9.07 3.58 11.03
N THR A 25 10.02 3.87 10.18
CA THR A 25 9.82 4.67 8.97
C THR A 25 9.78 3.72 7.77
N TYR A 26 8.69 3.75 7.03
CA TYR A 26 8.52 2.93 5.82
C TYR A 26 8.70 3.79 4.58
N GLY A 27 9.36 3.24 3.59
CA GLY A 27 9.67 3.89 2.33
C GLY A 27 11.17 3.88 2.06
N LEU A 28 11.59 4.61 1.04
CA LEU A 28 13.00 4.77 0.71
C LEU A 28 13.58 5.96 1.49
N ASP A 29 14.79 5.82 2.03
CA ASP A 29 15.46 6.90 2.76
C ASP A 29 15.65 8.16 1.90
N ASN A 30 15.90 7.97 0.61
CA ASN A 30 16.08 9.05 -0.37
C ASN A 30 14.79 9.41 -1.14
N TYR A 31 13.60 9.13 -0.58
CA TYR A 31 12.32 9.38 -1.26
C TYR A 31 12.15 10.82 -1.76
N GLN A 32 12.64 11.81 -1.01
CA GLN A 32 12.54 13.22 -1.40
C GLN A 32 13.32 13.53 -2.68
N GLU A 33 14.51 12.95 -2.82
CA GLU A 33 15.31 13.08 -4.04
C GLU A 33 14.56 12.52 -5.24
N ILE A 34 13.97 11.32 -5.08
CA ILE A 34 13.19 10.68 -6.14
C ILE A 34 11.95 11.51 -6.48
N GLN A 35 11.22 12.00 -5.47
CA GLN A 35 10.05 12.86 -5.70
C GLN A 35 10.42 14.14 -6.47
N ASN A 36 11.53 14.78 -6.11
CA ASN A 36 12.02 15.98 -6.80
C ASN A 36 12.36 15.67 -8.27
N LEU A 37 13.05 14.55 -8.53
CA LEU A 37 13.35 14.11 -9.90
C LEU A 37 12.09 13.85 -10.73
N LEU A 38 11.08 13.23 -10.13
CA LEU A 38 9.80 12.94 -10.80
C LEU A 38 9.00 14.23 -11.07
N GLN A 39 8.99 15.18 -10.15
CA GLN A 39 8.35 16.48 -10.33
C GLN A 39 9.05 17.30 -11.43
N GLU A 40 10.37 17.32 -11.42
CA GLU A 40 11.14 17.98 -12.47
C GLU A 40 10.93 17.33 -13.84
N HIS A 41 10.88 15.98 -13.88
CA HIS A 41 10.50 15.28 -15.10
C HIS A 41 9.12 15.73 -15.61
N ASN A 42 8.12 15.81 -14.75
CA ASN A 42 6.77 16.23 -15.12
C ASN A 42 6.71 17.69 -15.58
N ARG A 43 7.56 18.56 -15.02
CA ARG A 43 7.69 19.95 -15.44
C ARG A 43 8.27 20.08 -16.85
N LEU A 44 9.29 19.27 -17.16
CA LEU A 44 9.99 19.29 -18.45
C LEU A 44 9.24 18.52 -19.55
N HIS A 45 8.40 17.56 -19.18
CA HIS A 45 7.75 16.63 -20.10
C HIS A 45 6.25 16.51 -19.84
N PRO A 46 5.47 17.58 -20.07
CA PRO A 46 4.03 17.58 -19.79
C PRO A 46 3.22 16.57 -20.61
N GLU A 47 3.75 16.10 -21.75
CA GLU A 47 3.14 15.13 -22.64
C GLU A 47 3.27 13.67 -22.15
N ARG A 48 4.21 13.41 -21.25
CA ARG A 48 4.52 12.07 -20.71
C ARG A 48 4.74 12.06 -19.21
N LYS A 49 3.85 12.74 -18.49
CA LYS A 49 3.93 12.87 -17.03
C LYS A 49 3.86 11.52 -16.34
N VAL A 50 4.64 11.38 -15.25
CA VAL A 50 4.38 10.40 -14.23
C VAL A 50 3.14 10.84 -13.45
N ILE A 51 2.08 10.06 -13.49
CA ILE A 51 0.78 10.40 -12.87
C ILE A 51 0.53 9.66 -11.57
N ALA A 52 1.11 8.47 -11.42
CA ALA A 52 0.96 7.66 -10.22
C ALA A 52 2.14 6.74 -10.00
N SER A 53 2.39 6.43 -8.73
CA SER A 53 3.27 5.37 -8.26
C SER A 53 2.50 4.44 -7.35
N PHE A 54 2.50 3.14 -7.66
CA PHE A 54 1.87 2.09 -6.87
C PHE A 54 2.91 1.26 -6.16
N ASN A 55 2.68 1.01 -4.86
CA ASN A 55 3.50 0.13 -4.04
C ASN A 55 2.63 -0.65 -3.03
N GLY A 56 3.22 -1.54 -2.25
CA GLY A 56 2.57 -2.17 -1.11
C GLY A 56 2.64 -1.27 0.13
N HIS A 57 1.58 -1.18 0.94
CA HIS A 57 1.38 -0.42 2.19
C HIS A 57 0.72 0.97 2.09
N THR A 58 -0.34 1.17 2.66
CA THR A 58 -1.10 2.09 3.50
C THR A 58 -1.83 3.32 2.97
N HIS A 59 -1.44 4.18 2.05
CA HIS A 59 -2.27 5.35 1.72
C HIS A 59 -2.09 5.90 0.30
N ALA A 60 -2.95 6.87 -0.07
CA ALA A 60 -2.78 7.65 -1.29
C ALA A 60 -2.63 9.13 -0.94
N GLU A 61 -1.57 9.74 -1.40
CA GLU A 61 -1.30 11.17 -1.30
C GLU A 61 -0.89 11.75 -2.65
N ASN A 62 -1.11 13.04 -2.86
CA ASN A 62 -0.69 13.75 -4.07
C ASN A 62 0.42 14.74 -3.75
N ILE A 63 1.57 14.58 -4.38
CA ILE A 63 2.72 15.46 -4.24
C ILE A 63 3.15 15.89 -5.64
N GLY A 64 3.07 17.18 -5.91
CA GLY A 64 3.48 17.74 -7.20
C GLY A 64 2.73 17.16 -8.40
N GLY A 65 1.45 16.83 -8.24
CA GLY A 65 0.60 16.26 -9.30
C GLY A 65 0.75 14.73 -9.48
N ILE A 66 1.58 14.07 -8.68
CA ILE A 66 1.80 12.62 -8.73
C ILE A 66 1.07 11.96 -7.56
N TRP A 67 0.30 10.92 -7.83
CA TRP A 67 -0.34 10.11 -6.78
C TRP A 67 0.59 8.98 -6.32
N TYR A 68 0.93 8.97 -5.03
CA TYR A 68 1.63 7.86 -4.38
C TYR A 68 0.60 6.98 -3.68
N ILE A 69 0.41 5.77 -4.18
CA ILE A 69 -0.71 4.89 -3.83
C ILE A 69 -0.16 3.58 -3.31
N SER A 70 -0.39 3.31 -2.04
CA SER A 70 -0.07 2.02 -1.44
C SER A 70 -1.31 1.13 -1.38
N ILE A 71 -1.15 -0.13 -1.77
CA ILE A 71 -2.19 -1.16 -1.68
C ILE A 71 -1.75 -2.19 -0.63
N THR A 72 -2.64 -2.55 0.26
CA THR A 72 -2.34 -3.53 1.32
C THR A 72 -1.99 -4.91 0.74
N SER A 73 -1.31 -5.74 1.54
CA SER A 73 -1.04 -7.13 1.19
C SER A 73 -2.31 -7.88 0.81
N MET A 74 -2.17 -8.85 -0.07
CA MET A 74 -3.29 -9.67 -0.52
C MET A 74 -3.76 -10.66 0.55
N ALA A 75 -2.86 -11.15 1.39
CA ALA A 75 -3.13 -12.31 2.24
C ALA A 75 -3.19 -12.00 3.74
N TYR A 76 -2.38 -11.07 4.23
CA TYR A 76 -2.26 -10.81 5.66
C TYR A 76 -1.63 -9.45 5.95
N HIS A 77 -1.72 -9.01 7.20
CA HIS A 77 -0.88 -7.96 7.78
C HIS A 77 0.17 -8.58 8.69
N TRP A 78 1.42 -8.15 8.57
CA TRP A 78 2.50 -8.58 9.46
C TRP A 78 2.40 -7.83 10.80
N LEU A 79 2.39 -8.57 11.92
CA LEU A 79 2.27 -8.00 13.25
C LEU A 79 3.60 -8.00 14.02
N GLY A 80 4.47 -8.98 13.75
CA GLY A 80 5.67 -9.22 14.52
C GLY A 80 5.46 -10.16 15.71
N GLU A 81 6.55 -10.45 16.42
CA GLU A 81 6.58 -11.43 17.50
C GLU A 81 5.81 -10.98 18.73
N ASP A 82 5.75 -9.68 19.00
CA ASP A 82 5.06 -9.10 20.16
C ASP A 82 3.54 -9.32 20.15
N TYR A 83 2.98 -9.64 18.98
CA TYR A 83 1.53 -9.84 18.76
C TYR A 83 1.23 -11.24 18.22
N GLU A 84 2.03 -12.23 18.64
CA GLU A 84 1.83 -13.60 18.19
C GLU A 84 0.47 -14.15 18.65
N TYR A 85 -0.19 -14.86 17.73
CA TYR A 85 -1.43 -15.53 18.00
C TYR A 85 -1.62 -16.74 17.08
N ILE A 86 -1.91 -17.92 17.67
CA ILE A 86 -2.13 -19.15 16.92
C ILE A 86 -3.57 -19.16 16.40
N ARG A 87 -3.71 -19.10 15.08
CA ARG A 87 -5.01 -19.03 14.36
C ARG A 87 -5.40 -20.33 13.69
N TYR A 88 -4.46 -21.23 13.53
CA TYR A 88 -4.61 -22.45 12.75
C TYR A 88 -4.29 -23.68 13.58
N SER A 89 -4.42 -24.87 12.97
CA SER A 89 -4.08 -26.13 13.65
C SER A 89 -2.57 -26.21 13.97
N PRO A 90 -2.18 -27.01 14.97
CA PRO A 90 -0.77 -27.22 15.30
C PRO A 90 0.08 -27.70 14.12
N GLU A 91 -0.52 -28.46 13.20
CA GLU A 91 0.15 -28.92 11.98
C GLU A 91 0.49 -27.76 11.03
N VAL A 92 -0.46 -26.84 10.82
CA VAL A 92 -0.25 -25.64 9.99
C VAL A 92 0.80 -24.74 10.64
N ASP A 93 0.70 -24.51 11.94
CA ASP A 93 1.64 -23.66 12.68
C ASP A 93 3.06 -24.23 12.65
N LYS A 94 3.21 -25.54 12.75
CA LYS A 94 4.50 -26.24 12.62
C LYS A 94 5.11 -26.09 11.22
N ASN A 95 4.29 -26.19 10.16
CA ASN A 95 4.75 -26.12 8.78
C ASN A 95 5.03 -24.69 8.32
N PHE A 96 4.33 -23.71 8.89
CA PHE A 96 4.40 -22.29 8.54
C PHE A 96 4.70 -21.45 9.80
N ARG A 97 5.86 -21.64 10.38
CA ARG A 97 6.27 -21.08 11.69
C ARG A 97 6.07 -19.56 11.86
N TRP A 98 5.98 -18.81 10.77
CA TRP A 98 5.80 -17.35 10.77
C TRP A 98 4.33 -16.92 10.73
N ILE A 99 3.40 -17.87 10.49
CA ILE A 99 1.98 -17.54 10.30
C ILE A 99 1.34 -16.96 11.57
N LYS A 100 1.81 -17.35 12.75
CA LYS A 100 1.38 -16.85 14.05
C LYS A 100 1.70 -15.38 14.30
N TYR A 101 2.68 -14.81 13.58
CA TYR A 101 3.06 -13.39 13.62
C TYR A 101 2.30 -12.54 12.63
N THR A 102 1.26 -13.07 12.01
CA THR A 102 0.45 -12.38 11.02
C THR A 102 -1.00 -12.27 11.45
N ALA A 103 -1.71 -11.30 10.89
CA ALA A 103 -3.17 -11.25 10.88
C ALA A 103 -3.66 -11.56 9.45
N PRO A 104 -4.03 -12.81 9.16
CA PRO A 104 -4.47 -13.21 7.84
C PRO A 104 -5.89 -12.70 7.54
N PHE A 105 -6.17 -12.51 6.25
CA PHE A 105 -7.51 -12.22 5.75
C PHE A 105 -8.27 -13.50 5.43
N LYS A 106 -9.59 -13.52 5.68
CA LYS A 106 -10.47 -14.63 5.29
C LYS A 106 -10.54 -14.77 3.76
N GLU A 107 -10.62 -13.64 3.07
CA GLU A 107 -10.66 -13.57 1.62
C GLU A 107 -9.50 -12.72 1.12
N PRO A 108 -8.84 -13.10 0.02
CA PRO A 108 -7.71 -12.33 -0.50
C PRO A 108 -8.15 -10.91 -0.91
N LEU A 109 -7.36 -9.92 -0.52
CA LEU A 109 -7.54 -8.52 -0.92
C LEU A 109 -6.81 -8.25 -2.23
N PHE A 110 -7.55 -7.83 -3.23
CA PHE A 110 -7.04 -7.32 -4.50
C PHE A 110 -8.00 -6.26 -5.02
N THR A 111 -7.54 -5.43 -5.93
CA THR A 111 -8.35 -4.38 -6.51
C THR A 111 -8.12 -4.24 -8.01
N THR A 112 -9.09 -3.67 -8.69
CA THR A 112 -8.93 -3.16 -10.06
C THR A 112 -8.70 -1.67 -10.01
N VAL A 113 -7.79 -1.21 -10.86
CA VAL A 113 -7.50 0.21 -11.08
C VAL A 113 -7.87 0.55 -12.50
N GLU A 114 -8.81 1.47 -12.67
CA GLU A 114 -9.21 2.02 -13.96
C GLU A 114 -8.56 3.38 -14.14
N ILE A 115 -7.79 3.55 -15.20
CA ILE A 115 -7.17 4.83 -15.58
C ILE A 115 -7.78 5.27 -16.88
N SER A 116 -8.41 6.44 -16.85
CA SER A 116 -9.16 6.97 -17.96
C SER A 116 -8.44 8.16 -18.61
N SER A 117 -8.55 8.30 -19.92
CA SER A 117 -7.97 9.41 -20.68
C SER A 117 -8.51 10.80 -20.27
N ASN A 118 -9.61 10.84 -19.51
CA ASN A 118 -10.16 12.08 -18.96
C ASN A 118 -9.45 12.56 -17.67
N GLY A 119 -8.28 11.99 -17.32
CA GLY A 119 -7.52 12.39 -16.15
C GLY A 119 -8.00 11.78 -14.84
N THR A 120 -8.63 10.60 -14.88
CA THR A 120 -9.18 9.96 -13.68
C THR A 120 -8.53 8.61 -13.40
N ILE A 121 -8.17 8.37 -12.14
CA ILE A 121 -7.80 7.06 -11.59
C ILE A 121 -8.92 6.62 -10.64
N LYS A 122 -9.52 5.45 -10.88
CA LYS A 122 -10.48 4.83 -9.98
C LYS A 122 -9.90 3.56 -9.40
N ILE A 123 -9.96 3.42 -8.09
CA ILE A 123 -9.56 2.23 -7.34
C ILE A 123 -10.83 1.60 -6.77
N ALA A 124 -11.11 0.36 -7.12
CA ALA A 124 -12.26 -0.36 -6.58
C ALA A 124 -12.00 -0.73 -5.12
N GLY A 125 -13.01 -0.53 -4.27
CA GLY A 125 -12.94 -0.98 -2.89
C GLY A 125 -13.22 -2.48 -2.77
N LYS A 126 -12.59 -3.13 -1.80
CA LYS A 126 -12.90 -4.52 -1.40
C LYS A 126 -12.76 -4.64 0.11
N LYS A 127 -13.65 -5.40 0.74
CA LYS A 127 -13.61 -5.72 2.17
C LYS A 127 -13.47 -7.21 2.37
N THR A 128 -12.81 -7.57 3.45
CA THR A 128 -12.74 -8.93 4.00
C THR A 128 -12.79 -8.83 5.54
N GLU A 129 -12.50 -9.91 6.21
CA GLU A 129 -12.42 -10.01 7.67
C GLU A 129 -11.09 -10.64 8.07
N TRP A 130 -10.72 -10.47 9.33
CA TRP A 130 -9.58 -11.17 9.90
C TRP A 130 -9.90 -12.64 10.17
N VAL A 131 -8.91 -13.51 10.03
CA VAL A 131 -8.96 -14.86 10.58
C VAL A 131 -8.63 -14.77 12.07
N GLY A 132 -9.61 -15.05 12.93
CA GLY A 132 -9.47 -14.88 14.38
C GLY A 132 -9.52 -13.41 14.82
N PRO A 133 -8.87 -13.06 15.95
CA PRO A 133 -8.91 -11.71 16.48
C PRO A 133 -8.20 -10.72 15.55
N SER A 134 -8.70 -9.49 15.53
CA SER A 134 -8.05 -8.37 14.84
C SER A 134 -6.71 -8.04 15.51
N PRO A 135 -5.79 -7.36 14.83
CA PRO A 135 -4.56 -6.85 15.43
C PRO A 135 -4.80 -6.06 16.72
N PHE A 136 -5.84 -5.24 16.74
CA PHE A 136 -6.15 -4.35 17.86
C PHE A 136 -6.70 -5.07 19.11
N GLU A 137 -7.40 -6.19 18.92
CA GLU A 137 -7.78 -7.09 20.02
C GLU A 137 -6.57 -7.80 20.64
N LEU A 138 -5.44 -7.86 19.92
CA LEU A 138 -4.16 -8.37 20.42
C LEU A 138 -3.26 -7.27 21.01
N GLY A 139 -3.76 -6.03 21.11
CA GLY A 139 -3.01 -4.90 21.65
C GLY A 139 -2.13 -4.17 20.64
N PHE A 140 -2.32 -4.41 19.34
CA PHE A 140 -1.61 -3.65 18.31
C PHE A 140 -1.92 -2.15 18.43
N PRO A 141 -0.94 -1.25 18.15
CA PRO A 141 -1.09 0.18 18.41
C PRO A 141 -2.32 0.81 17.75
N GLU A 142 -3.22 1.39 18.55
CA GLU A 142 -4.49 1.96 18.13
C GLU A 142 -4.35 3.10 17.10
N ASN A 143 -3.26 3.86 17.14
CA ASN A 143 -2.96 4.91 16.17
C ASN A 143 -2.72 4.37 14.74
N LEU A 144 -2.54 3.05 14.59
CA LEU A 144 -2.39 2.39 13.28
C LEU A 144 -3.72 1.95 12.66
N LYS A 145 -4.85 2.06 13.39
CA LYS A 145 -6.19 1.72 12.85
C LYS A 145 -6.53 2.36 11.50
N PRO A 146 -6.17 3.61 11.21
CA PRO A 146 -6.44 4.19 9.90
C PRO A 146 -5.72 3.49 8.74
N TYR A 147 -4.70 2.70 9.03
CA TYR A 147 -3.82 2.09 8.05
C TYR A 147 -3.88 0.55 8.03
N VAL A 148 -4.15 -0.05 9.18
CA VAL A 148 -4.17 -1.51 9.37
C VAL A 148 -5.62 -1.97 9.47
N HIS A 149 -6.16 -2.41 8.34
CA HIS A 149 -7.56 -2.82 8.25
C HIS A 149 -7.77 -3.85 7.13
N PRO A 150 -8.81 -4.70 7.22
CA PRO A 150 -9.05 -5.75 6.25
C PRO A 150 -9.90 -5.25 5.05
N TRP A 151 -9.53 -4.11 4.48
CA TRP A 151 -10.19 -3.60 3.27
C TRP A 151 -9.27 -2.72 2.42
N ILE A 152 -9.61 -2.62 1.14
CA ILE A 152 -9.09 -1.62 0.22
C ILE A 152 -10.15 -0.54 0.07
N THR A 153 -9.78 0.71 0.32
CA THR A 153 -10.68 1.84 0.23
C THR A 153 -10.97 2.19 -1.23
N LYS A 154 -12.25 2.31 -1.57
CA LYS A 154 -12.66 2.85 -2.87
C LYS A 154 -12.21 4.30 -3.01
N ARG A 155 -11.54 4.63 -4.12
CA ARG A 155 -11.02 5.98 -4.38
C ARG A 155 -11.31 6.40 -5.82
N LYS A 156 -11.48 7.71 -6.00
CA LYS A 156 -11.50 8.37 -7.30
C LYS A 156 -10.57 9.58 -7.21
N LEU A 157 -9.49 9.53 -7.97
CA LEU A 157 -8.42 10.51 -7.98
C LEU A 157 -8.39 11.21 -9.34
N ARG A 158 -7.82 12.42 -9.41
CA ARG A 158 -7.62 13.16 -10.66
C ARG A 158 -6.15 13.52 -10.81
N PHE A 159 -5.63 13.45 -12.04
CA PHE A 159 -4.25 13.80 -12.41
C PHE A 159 -4.21 14.77 -13.60
#